data_f558ad71667b1ad3a9dc846d908a5637
#
_entry.id   f558ad71667b1ad3a9dc846d908a5637
#
_cell.length_a   1.000
_cell.length_b   1.000
_cell.length_c   1.000
_cell.angle_alpha   90.00
_cell.angle_beta   90.00
_cell.angle_gamma   90.00
#
_symmetry.space_group_name_H-M   'P 1'
#
loop_
_entity.id
_entity.type
_entity.pdbx_description
1 polymer ?
#
loop_
_entity_poly.entity_id
_entity_poly.type
_entity_poly.pdbx_seq_one_letter_code
_entity_poly.pdbx_strand_id
1 'polypeptide(L)'
;MRPVLNILFALGAALAAADSHAYCVRNALADRAVHAAVVASKMPAPAKTFSETVAAGKEFCCNPKNADCNPDRAGDAATVVFDAQVEAADAQAKTAQPPVKCGAPDPKEQNRVVAIAPVRGFLRFEANARFDARRRPGGDNPPFLLKALTADNKVVTTYSCPPHGVSETPHS
;
A
#
# COMPACT_ATOMS: atom_id res chain seq x y z
N MET A 1 -20.24 62.30 20.61
CA MET A 1 -19.20 61.34 21.01
C MET A 1 -19.74 59.95 20.76
N ARG A 2 -19.22 59.23 19.75
CA ARG A 2 -19.59 57.85 19.41
C ARG A 2 -18.42 56.90 19.80
N PRO A 3 -18.65 55.83 20.56
CA PRO A 3 -17.58 54.87 20.83
C PRO A 3 -17.38 53.97 19.61
N VAL A 4 -16.14 53.89 19.16
CA VAL A 4 -15.67 52.94 18.13
C VAL A 4 -15.43 51.59 18.80
N LEU A 5 -16.25 50.62 18.43
CA LEU A 5 -16.15 49.23 18.92
C LEU A 5 -15.09 48.49 18.07
N ASN A 6 -13.89 48.30 18.62
CA ASN A 6 -12.85 47.51 18.02
C ASN A 6 -13.17 46.01 18.20
N ILE A 7 -13.62 45.38 17.12
CA ILE A 7 -13.76 43.90 17.06
C ILE A 7 -12.41 43.33 16.65
N LEU A 8 -11.66 42.79 17.62
CA LEU A 8 -10.49 41.98 17.40
C LEU A 8 -10.94 40.58 16.92
N PHE A 9 -10.84 40.34 15.60
CA PHE A 9 -10.93 39.01 15.04
C PHE A 9 -9.68 38.21 15.39
N ALA A 10 -9.77 37.35 16.40
CA ALA A 10 -8.76 36.34 16.67
C ALA A 10 -8.88 35.26 15.59
N LEU A 11 -8.05 35.31 14.55
CA LEU A 11 -7.82 34.19 13.63
C LEU A 11 -7.15 33.06 14.41
N GLY A 12 -7.94 32.14 14.91
CA GLY A 12 -7.47 30.84 15.40
C GLY A 12 -6.99 30.03 14.21
N ALA A 13 -5.68 30.04 13.96
CA ALA A 13 -5.05 29.07 13.06
C ALA A 13 -5.18 27.68 13.70
N ALA A 14 -6.16 26.91 13.27
CA ALA A 14 -6.24 25.48 13.53
C ALA A 14 -5.06 24.84 12.79
N LEU A 15 -3.96 24.64 13.50
CA LEU A 15 -2.87 23.76 13.09
C LEU A 15 -3.47 22.35 13.01
N ALA A 16 -3.90 21.93 11.81
CA ALA A 16 -4.16 20.54 11.53
C ALA A 16 -2.88 19.79 11.82
N ALA A 17 -2.83 19.09 12.97
CA ALA A 17 -1.78 18.14 13.24
C ALA A 17 -1.85 17.12 12.11
N ALA A 18 -0.91 17.17 11.19
CA ALA A 18 -0.74 16.12 10.20
C ALA A 18 -0.43 14.86 11.00
N ASP A 19 -1.38 13.92 11.05
CA ASP A 19 -1.18 12.62 11.66
C ASP A 19 0.03 11.99 10.99
N SER A 20 1.14 11.90 11.73
CA SER A 20 2.38 11.31 11.22
C SER A 20 2.17 9.79 11.22
N HIS A 21 1.83 9.23 10.07
CA HIS A 21 1.81 7.79 9.88
C HIS A 21 3.20 7.30 9.46
N ALA A 22 3.57 6.08 9.87
CA ALA A 22 4.80 5.46 9.39
C ALA A 22 4.64 5.03 7.92
N TYR A 23 3.48 4.49 7.57
CA TYR A 23 2.99 4.20 6.21
C TYR A 23 1.52 3.80 6.28
N CYS A 24 0.83 3.86 5.14
CA CYS A 24 -0.56 3.44 5.02
C CYS A 24 -0.76 2.50 3.84
N VAL A 25 -1.77 1.64 3.95
CA VAL A 25 -2.27 0.79 2.87
C VAL A 25 -3.69 1.21 2.55
N ARG A 26 -3.93 1.66 1.32
CA ARG A 26 -5.24 2.10 0.81
C ARG A 26 -5.77 1.08 -0.19
N ASN A 27 -6.93 0.56 0.06
CA ASN A 27 -7.62 -0.32 -0.87
C ASN A 27 -8.72 0.45 -1.60
N ALA A 28 -8.48 0.86 -2.83
CA ALA A 28 -9.45 1.54 -3.68
C ALA A 28 -10.24 0.57 -4.58
N LEU A 29 -10.10 -0.76 -4.38
CA LEU A 29 -10.94 -1.75 -5.04
C LEU A 29 -12.35 -1.73 -4.45
N ALA A 30 -13.34 -2.03 -5.27
CA ALA A 30 -14.74 -1.98 -4.85
C ALA A 30 -15.23 -3.30 -4.21
N ASP A 31 -14.63 -4.42 -4.59
CA ASP A 31 -15.16 -5.77 -4.38
C ASP A 31 -14.17 -6.76 -3.74
N ARG A 32 -12.94 -6.35 -3.48
CA ARG A 32 -11.88 -7.25 -3.00
C ARG A 32 -11.12 -6.66 -1.83
N ALA A 33 -10.76 -7.51 -0.88
CA ALA A 33 -9.75 -7.17 0.12
C ALA A 33 -8.34 -7.21 -0.49
N VAL A 34 -7.41 -6.55 0.15
CA VAL A 34 -5.98 -6.61 -0.17
C VAL A 34 -5.21 -6.96 1.08
N HIS A 35 -4.13 -7.69 0.94
CA HIS A 35 -3.21 -7.99 2.02
C HIS A 35 -1.87 -7.32 1.77
N ALA A 36 -1.27 -6.74 2.80
CA ALA A 36 0.08 -6.20 2.75
C ALA A 36 0.83 -6.53 4.05
N ALA A 37 2.01 -7.11 3.90
CA ALA A 37 2.88 -7.45 5.00
C ALA A 37 4.29 -6.89 4.78
N VAL A 38 4.91 -6.34 5.82
CA VAL A 38 6.31 -5.91 5.76
C VAL A 38 7.23 -7.12 5.72
N VAL A 39 8.20 -7.10 4.84
CA VAL A 39 9.18 -8.17 4.70
C VAL A 39 10.24 -8.05 5.80
N ALA A 40 10.11 -8.86 6.86
CA ALA A 40 10.96 -8.81 8.05
C ALA A 40 12.47 -8.94 7.74
N SER A 41 12.84 -9.80 6.79
CA SER A 41 14.24 -10.00 6.39
C SER A 41 14.91 -8.76 5.77
N LYS A 42 14.10 -7.76 5.41
CA LYS A 42 14.57 -6.49 4.84
C LYS A 42 14.55 -5.34 5.86
N MET A 43 14.15 -5.64 7.10
CA MET A 43 14.11 -4.68 8.20
C MET A 43 15.19 -5.00 9.21
N PRO A 44 15.83 -4.01 9.83
CA PRO A 44 16.74 -4.25 10.96
C PRO A 44 15.99 -4.92 12.12
N ALA A 45 16.59 -5.90 12.75
CA ALA A 45 16.02 -6.60 13.89
C ALA A 45 15.95 -5.66 15.15
N PRO A 46 14.93 -5.82 16.01
CA PRO A 46 13.81 -6.76 15.98
C PRO A 46 12.48 -6.06 15.60
N ALA A 47 12.19 -5.94 14.34
CA ALA A 47 10.89 -5.45 13.91
C ALA A 47 9.87 -6.61 13.96
N LYS A 48 8.82 -6.48 14.75
CA LYS A 48 7.61 -7.24 14.51
C LYS A 48 7.04 -6.79 13.16
N THR A 49 6.54 -7.72 12.40
CA THR A 49 6.12 -7.45 11.04
C THR A 49 4.67 -6.97 11.02
N PHE A 50 4.45 -5.76 10.50
CA PHE A 50 3.14 -5.36 10.05
C PHE A 50 2.61 -6.39 9.04
N SER A 51 1.37 -6.82 9.25
CA SER A 51 0.69 -7.75 8.35
C SER A 51 -0.81 -7.52 8.51
N GLU A 52 -1.45 -6.92 7.50
CA GLU A 52 -2.84 -6.49 7.59
C GLU A 52 -3.61 -6.80 6.31
N THR A 53 -4.88 -7.18 6.50
CA THR A 53 -5.85 -7.32 5.42
C THR A 53 -6.80 -6.13 5.44
N VAL A 54 -6.80 -5.34 4.37
CA VAL A 54 -7.59 -4.12 4.24
C VAL A 54 -8.80 -4.39 3.35
N ALA A 55 -9.99 -4.26 3.91
CA ALA A 55 -11.24 -4.47 3.18
C ALA A 55 -11.42 -3.46 2.03
N ALA A 56 -12.30 -3.79 1.08
CA ALA A 56 -12.64 -2.95 -0.06
C ALA A 56 -13.02 -1.51 0.37
N GLY A 57 -12.47 -0.52 -0.30
CA GLY A 57 -12.72 0.90 -0.04
C GLY A 57 -12.19 1.42 1.30
N LYS A 58 -11.36 0.66 2.00
CA LYS A 58 -10.80 1.02 3.32
C LYS A 58 -9.32 1.39 3.25
N GLU A 59 -8.87 2.00 4.32
CA GLU A 59 -7.47 2.34 4.55
C GLU A 59 -7.06 1.84 5.93
N PHE A 60 -5.83 1.37 6.04
CA PHE A 60 -5.17 1.06 7.31
C PHE A 60 -3.82 1.76 7.35
N CYS A 61 -3.59 2.52 8.43
CA CYS A 61 -2.34 3.25 8.65
C CYS A 61 -1.60 2.69 9.85
N CYS A 62 -0.32 2.44 9.67
CA CYS A 62 0.54 1.98 10.73
C CYS A 62 0.92 3.14 11.65
N ASN A 63 0.63 3.00 12.96
CA ASN A 63 0.91 4.04 13.93
C ASN A 63 2.42 4.13 14.22
N PRO A 64 3.08 5.29 14.03
CA PRO A 64 4.52 5.44 14.23
C PRO A 64 4.97 5.27 15.69
N LYS A 65 4.03 5.36 16.64
CA LYS A 65 4.31 5.07 18.07
C LYS A 65 4.45 3.57 18.32
N ASN A 66 3.91 2.73 17.45
CA ASN A 66 4.08 1.30 17.52
C ASN A 66 5.47 0.93 16.99
N ALA A 67 6.26 0.19 17.78
CA ALA A 67 7.59 -0.26 17.39
C ALA A 67 7.57 -1.12 16.11
N ASP A 68 6.45 -1.81 15.85
CA ASP A 68 6.26 -2.65 14.67
C ASP A 68 6.03 -1.83 13.39
N CYS A 69 5.64 -0.57 13.56
CA CYS A 69 5.31 0.37 12.49
C CYS A 69 6.39 1.42 12.25
N ASN A 70 7.42 1.45 13.08
CA ASN A 70 8.44 2.49 13.02
C ASN A 70 9.78 1.93 12.52
N PRO A 71 10.01 1.94 11.21
CA PRO A 71 11.32 1.59 10.66
C PRO A 71 12.41 2.61 11.03
N ASP A 72 12.05 3.81 11.54
CA ASP A 72 13.02 4.87 11.88
C ASP A 72 13.93 4.51 13.06
N ARG A 73 13.60 3.51 13.87
CA ARG A 73 14.58 2.94 14.82
C ARG A 73 15.77 2.31 14.11
N ALA A 74 15.67 2.13 12.83
CA ALA A 74 16.71 1.59 11.96
C ALA A 74 17.56 2.67 11.27
N GLY A 75 17.44 3.94 11.64
CA GLY A 75 18.14 5.05 11.01
C GLY A 75 17.99 5.06 9.49
N ASP A 76 17.50 6.11 8.90
CA ASP A 76 17.59 6.44 7.47
C ASP A 76 17.05 5.42 6.42
N ALA A 77 16.27 4.43 6.81
CA ALA A 77 15.59 3.59 5.81
C ALA A 77 14.56 4.43 5.05
N ALA A 78 14.94 4.93 3.88
CA ALA A 78 14.05 5.75 3.05
C ALA A 78 12.85 4.99 2.47
N THR A 79 12.83 3.64 2.61
CA THR A 79 11.81 2.78 2.00
C THR A 79 11.46 1.58 2.87
N VAL A 80 10.20 1.12 2.72
CA VAL A 80 9.69 -0.13 3.33
C VAL A 80 9.39 -1.13 2.23
N VAL A 81 9.76 -2.40 2.45
CA VAL A 81 9.54 -3.49 1.50
C VAL A 81 8.34 -4.31 1.96
N PHE A 82 7.38 -4.52 1.06
CA PHE A 82 6.14 -5.24 1.33
C PHE A 82 5.99 -6.48 0.45
N ASP A 83 5.46 -7.55 1.05
CA ASP A 83 4.72 -8.58 0.32
C ASP A 83 3.26 -8.09 0.20
N ALA A 84 2.76 -7.95 -1.02
CA ALA A 84 1.48 -7.30 -1.29
C ALA A 84 0.66 -8.13 -2.28
N GLN A 85 -0.64 -8.31 -2.00
CA GLN A 85 -1.52 -9.10 -2.86
C GLN A 85 -2.96 -8.61 -2.83
N VAL A 86 -3.68 -8.88 -3.91
CA VAL A 86 -5.14 -8.74 -3.98
C VAL A 86 -5.75 -10.10 -3.64
N GLU A 87 -6.63 -10.13 -2.65
CA GLU A 87 -7.28 -11.36 -2.21
C GLU A 87 -8.28 -11.89 -3.25
N ALA A 88 -8.59 -13.17 -3.14
CA ALA A 88 -9.62 -13.81 -3.96
C ALA A 88 -10.98 -13.14 -3.76
N ALA A 89 -11.80 -13.08 -4.81
CA ALA A 89 -13.13 -12.45 -4.72
C ALA A 89 -14.05 -13.15 -3.70
N ASP A 90 -13.93 -14.47 -3.60
CA ASP A 90 -14.68 -15.31 -2.66
C ASP A 90 -13.75 -16.39 -2.08
N ALA A 91 -13.15 -16.10 -0.95
CA ALA A 91 -12.30 -17.07 -0.25
C ALA A 91 -13.05 -18.36 0.16
N GLN A 92 -14.38 -18.34 0.12
CA GLN A 92 -15.25 -19.46 0.47
C GLN A 92 -15.78 -20.24 -0.74
N ALA A 93 -15.61 -19.73 -1.97
CA ALA A 93 -16.03 -20.44 -3.16
C ALA A 93 -15.11 -21.63 -3.44
N LYS A 94 -15.67 -22.80 -3.75
CA LYS A 94 -14.90 -24.01 -4.14
C LYS A 94 -14.00 -23.80 -5.36
N THR A 95 -14.17 -22.70 -6.08
CA THR A 95 -13.41 -22.26 -7.26
C THR A 95 -12.73 -20.91 -7.02
N ALA A 96 -12.37 -20.60 -5.77
CA ALA A 96 -11.69 -19.34 -5.45
C ALA A 96 -10.40 -19.23 -6.27
N GLN A 97 -10.27 -18.15 -7.03
CA GLN A 97 -9.03 -17.83 -7.69
C GLN A 97 -7.96 -17.54 -6.62
N PRO A 98 -6.72 -17.99 -6.82
CA PRO A 98 -5.67 -17.70 -5.86
C PRO A 98 -5.46 -16.18 -5.71
N PRO A 99 -4.94 -15.71 -4.58
CA PRO A 99 -4.56 -14.31 -4.40
C PRO A 99 -3.59 -13.86 -5.48
N VAL A 100 -3.77 -12.64 -5.97
CA VAL A 100 -2.93 -12.09 -7.03
C VAL A 100 -1.82 -11.24 -6.40
N LYS A 101 -0.57 -11.67 -6.52
CA LYS A 101 0.59 -10.91 -6.02
C LYS A 101 0.79 -9.63 -6.81
N CYS A 102 1.28 -8.59 -6.11
CA CYS A 102 1.55 -7.26 -6.65
C CYS A 102 2.99 -6.85 -6.34
N GLY A 103 3.72 -6.36 -7.32
CA GLY A 103 5.09 -5.92 -7.08
C GLY A 103 6.00 -6.12 -8.29
N ALA A 104 7.27 -6.18 -8.01
CA ALA A 104 8.33 -6.57 -8.94
C ALA A 104 9.09 -7.78 -8.38
N PRO A 105 9.75 -8.59 -9.21
CA PRO A 105 10.64 -9.63 -8.76
C PRO A 105 11.71 -9.07 -7.80
N ASP A 106 11.90 -9.73 -6.67
CA ASP A 106 12.99 -9.36 -5.74
C ASP A 106 14.33 -9.70 -6.39
N PRO A 107 15.23 -8.74 -6.59
CA PRO A 107 16.53 -9.01 -7.23
C PRO A 107 17.43 -9.94 -6.40
N LYS A 108 17.13 -10.13 -5.12
CA LYS A 108 17.91 -10.98 -4.20
C LYS A 108 17.28 -12.35 -3.96
N GLU A 109 16.00 -12.51 -4.22
CA GLU A 109 15.24 -13.73 -3.97
C GLU A 109 14.38 -14.06 -5.20
N GLN A 110 14.89 -14.92 -6.09
CA GLN A 110 14.35 -15.17 -7.45
C GLN A 110 12.86 -15.55 -7.53
N ASN A 111 12.28 -16.05 -6.44
CA ASN A 111 10.88 -16.49 -6.41
C ASN A 111 9.97 -15.55 -5.59
N ARG A 112 10.48 -14.39 -5.19
CA ARG A 112 9.76 -13.45 -4.39
C ARG A 112 9.35 -12.23 -5.20
N VAL A 113 8.12 -11.79 -4.99
CA VAL A 113 7.60 -10.53 -5.52
C VAL A 113 7.46 -9.56 -4.36
N VAL A 114 7.96 -8.34 -4.53
CA VAL A 114 7.90 -7.31 -3.49
C VAL A 114 7.46 -5.96 -4.07
N ALA A 115 6.81 -5.18 -3.23
CA ALA A 115 6.54 -3.78 -3.49
C ALA A 115 7.36 -2.91 -2.52
N ILE A 116 7.85 -1.79 -2.99
CA ILE A 116 8.66 -0.85 -2.19
C ILE A 116 7.91 0.47 -2.11
N ALA A 117 7.67 0.96 -0.90
CA ALA A 117 7.06 2.26 -0.66
C ALA A 117 8.00 3.16 0.14
N PRO A 118 7.92 4.49 -0.03
CA PRO A 118 8.63 5.44 0.82
C PRO A 118 8.14 5.33 2.28
N VAL A 119 9.05 5.57 3.23
CA VAL A 119 8.65 5.81 4.62
C VAL A 119 7.72 7.02 4.67
N ARG A 120 6.68 6.96 5.50
CA ARG A 120 5.57 7.94 5.57
C ARG A 120 4.74 8.05 4.28
N GLY A 121 4.91 7.09 3.37
CA GLY A 121 4.15 7.01 2.13
C GLY A 121 2.95 6.08 2.22
N PHE A 122 2.40 5.76 1.04
CA PHE A 122 1.21 4.94 0.88
C PHE A 122 1.44 3.82 -0.13
N LEU A 123 0.84 2.66 0.13
CA LEU A 123 0.53 1.67 -0.89
C LEU A 123 -0.96 1.82 -1.26
N ARG A 124 -1.27 2.02 -2.54
CA ARG A 124 -2.64 2.13 -3.02
C ARG A 124 -2.92 1.08 -4.08
N PHE A 125 -3.86 0.21 -3.76
CA PHE A 125 -4.40 -0.77 -4.71
C PHE A 125 -5.57 -0.16 -5.46
N GLU A 126 -5.59 -0.35 -6.78
CA GLU A 126 -6.68 0.15 -7.63
C GLU A 126 -6.93 -0.80 -8.81
N ALA A 127 -8.15 -0.78 -9.34
CA ALA A 127 -8.47 -1.46 -10.58
C ALA A 127 -7.76 -0.76 -11.74
N ASN A 128 -7.24 -1.56 -12.69
CA ASN A 128 -6.66 -1.00 -13.90
C ASN A 128 -7.78 -0.59 -14.89
N ALA A 129 -8.02 0.69 -15.03
CA ALA A 129 -9.03 1.23 -15.96
C ALA A 129 -8.78 0.85 -17.43
N ARG A 130 -7.58 0.40 -17.79
CA ARG A 130 -7.22 -0.05 -19.15
C ARG A 130 -7.25 -1.57 -19.29
N PHE A 131 -7.69 -2.29 -18.25
CA PHE A 131 -7.77 -3.74 -18.29
C PHE A 131 -8.77 -4.20 -19.37
N ASP A 132 -8.32 -5.09 -20.23
CA ASP A 132 -9.15 -5.76 -21.24
C ASP A 132 -9.17 -7.27 -20.96
N ALA A 133 -10.32 -7.78 -20.49
CA ALA A 133 -10.48 -9.18 -20.15
C ALA A 133 -10.34 -10.15 -21.35
N ARG A 134 -10.37 -9.64 -22.61
CA ARG A 134 -10.13 -10.45 -23.81
C ARG A 134 -8.64 -10.70 -24.05
N ARG A 135 -7.77 -9.92 -23.42
CA ARG A 135 -6.33 -10.11 -23.46
C ARG A 135 -5.89 -10.93 -22.25
N ARG A 136 -4.80 -11.69 -22.42
CA ARG A 136 -4.21 -12.43 -21.33
C ARG A 136 -3.81 -11.47 -20.21
N PRO A 137 -4.24 -11.69 -18.94
CA PRO A 137 -3.77 -10.89 -17.82
C PRO A 137 -2.25 -11.00 -17.67
N GLY A 138 -1.63 -9.91 -17.25
CA GLY A 138 -0.18 -9.80 -17.02
C GLY A 138 0.47 -8.76 -17.91
N GLY A 139 1.68 -8.35 -17.57
CA GLY A 139 2.42 -7.38 -18.34
C GLY A 139 1.67 -6.06 -18.51
N ASP A 140 1.41 -5.69 -19.77
CA ASP A 140 0.72 -4.44 -20.11
C ASP A 140 -0.80 -4.48 -19.88
N ASN A 141 -1.33 -5.63 -19.51
CA ASN A 141 -2.77 -5.84 -19.27
C ASN A 141 -3.05 -6.49 -17.90
N PRO A 142 -2.54 -5.96 -16.76
CA PRO A 142 -2.87 -6.47 -15.44
C PRO A 142 -4.26 -6.00 -15.02
N PRO A 143 -5.07 -6.83 -14.31
CA PRO A 143 -6.38 -6.42 -13.81
C PRO A 143 -6.30 -5.37 -12.71
N PHE A 144 -5.23 -5.38 -11.93
CA PHE A 144 -5.03 -4.46 -10.82
C PHE A 144 -3.66 -3.80 -10.89
N LEU A 145 -3.57 -2.64 -10.28
CA LEU A 145 -2.34 -1.88 -10.09
C LEU A 145 -2.10 -1.61 -8.60
N LEU A 146 -0.84 -1.67 -8.22
CA LEU A 146 -0.39 -1.22 -6.91
C LEU A 146 0.52 -0.01 -7.11
N LYS A 147 0.14 1.12 -6.54
CA LYS A 147 0.93 2.35 -6.58
C LYS A 147 1.61 2.60 -5.24
N ALA A 148 2.90 2.87 -5.27
CA ALA A 148 3.64 3.44 -4.15
C ALA A 148 3.63 4.95 -4.28
N LEU A 149 3.20 5.65 -3.23
CA LEU A 149 3.05 7.10 -3.20
C LEU A 149 3.83 7.70 -2.03
N THR A 150 4.28 8.92 -2.19
CA THR A 150 4.81 9.75 -1.10
C THR A 150 3.69 10.25 -0.19
N ALA A 151 4.05 10.87 0.94
CA ALA A 151 3.10 11.47 1.88
C ALA A 151 2.21 12.56 1.24
N ASP A 152 2.70 13.26 0.22
CA ASP A 152 1.97 14.26 -0.56
C ASP A 152 1.22 13.66 -1.78
N ASN A 153 0.99 12.33 -1.77
CA ASN A 153 0.26 11.55 -2.79
C ASN A 153 0.88 11.57 -4.20
N LYS A 154 2.15 11.85 -4.35
CA LYS A 154 2.84 11.68 -5.63
C LYS A 154 3.19 10.21 -5.86
N VAL A 155 2.89 9.71 -7.04
CA VAL A 155 3.24 8.35 -7.44
C VAL A 155 4.75 8.25 -7.65
N VAL A 156 5.39 7.37 -6.91
CA VAL A 156 6.83 7.05 -7.05
C VAL A 156 7.01 5.87 -8.01
N THR A 157 6.18 4.83 -7.84
CA THR A 157 6.26 3.61 -8.65
C THR A 157 4.87 3.02 -8.81
N THR A 158 4.63 2.38 -9.96
CA THR A 158 3.42 1.59 -10.23
C THR A 158 3.83 0.16 -10.53
N TYR A 159 3.24 -0.78 -9.82
CA TYR A 159 3.43 -2.22 -9.99
C TYR A 159 2.20 -2.85 -10.62
N SER A 160 2.42 -3.90 -11.41
CA SER A 160 1.36 -4.74 -11.97
C SER A 160 0.92 -5.82 -10.97
N CYS A 161 -0.34 -6.19 -11.01
CA CYS A 161 -0.89 -7.34 -10.30
C CYS A 161 -1.66 -8.23 -11.30
N PRO A 162 -1.13 -9.36 -11.77
CA PRO A 162 0.17 -9.96 -11.42
C PRO A 162 1.37 -9.20 -11.99
N PRO A 163 2.57 -9.42 -11.42
CA PRO A 163 3.81 -8.80 -11.90
C PRO A 163 4.19 -9.26 -13.31
N HIS A 164 4.98 -8.42 -14.00
CA HIS A 164 5.58 -8.80 -15.27
C HIS A 164 6.49 -10.03 -15.12
N GLY A 165 6.36 -11.00 -16.01
CA GLY A 165 7.29 -12.13 -16.13
C GLY A 165 7.14 -13.25 -15.11
N VAL A 166 6.20 -13.16 -14.18
CA VAL A 166 5.85 -14.28 -13.31
C VAL A 166 4.75 -15.09 -14.01
N SER A 167 5.15 -16.16 -14.68
CA SER A 167 4.20 -17.16 -15.18
C SER A 167 3.65 -17.91 -13.97
N GLU A 168 2.37 -17.74 -13.68
CA GLU A 168 1.67 -18.65 -12.77
C GLU A 168 1.64 -20.02 -13.47
N THR A 169 2.57 -20.90 -13.08
CA THR A 169 2.46 -22.32 -13.42
C THR A 169 1.28 -22.85 -12.60
N PRO A 170 0.20 -23.32 -13.24
CA PRO A 170 -0.87 -23.98 -12.51
C PRO A 170 -0.26 -25.23 -11.86
N HIS A 171 -0.29 -25.29 -10.54
CA HIS A 171 -0.01 -26.52 -9.82
C HIS A 171 -1.17 -27.47 -10.11
N SER A 172 -0.91 -28.45 -10.96
CA SER A 172 -1.75 -29.62 -11.23
C SER A 172 -1.77 -30.58 -10.03
#